data_2d33a88b6ccc62d75066b987870a99f0
#
_entry.id   2d33a88b6ccc62d75066b987870a99f0
#
_cell.length_a   1.000
_cell.length_b   1.000
_cell.length_c   1.000
_cell.angle_alpha   90.00
_cell.angle_beta   90.00
_cell.angle_gamma   90.00
#
_symmetry.space_group_name_H-M   'P 1'
#
loop_
_entity.id
_entity.type
_entity.pdbx_description
1 polymer ?
#
loop_
_entity_poly.entity_id
_entity_poly.type
_entity_poly.pdbx_seq_one_letter_code
_entity_poly.pdbx_strand_id
1 'polypeptide(L)'
;MDVLKHIAKEANVAIELVHHTRKAAGGKESEEHAGNADAGRGASSLKDACRVVTTLARMSKKTAKELSIDYEEEGRLLVRLDIGKGNYSGPPESASWFKQVSVDIGNGDTVGVHEVFDMTDIEALVASEKAQKQKDQVRRCLSSICAVINDDRTKQVDVIKLLVKQGDLKGTAWEARVREALPLNTKRYAFAEDGNEYWLTRSKKGDNTSSIVIDKLLAR
;
A
#
# COMPACT_ATOMS: atom_id res chain seq x y z
N MET A 1 -12.79 -31.95 14.18
CA MET A 1 -11.60 -31.29 14.75
C MET A 1 -11.15 -31.87 16.08
N ASP A 2 -12.06 -32.33 16.93
CA ASP A 2 -11.70 -32.85 18.25
C ASP A 2 -10.88 -34.16 18.21
N VAL A 3 -11.12 -34.99 17.20
CA VAL A 3 -10.29 -36.19 16.95
C VAL A 3 -8.83 -35.83 16.67
N LEU A 4 -8.57 -34.84 15.83
CA LEU A 4 -7.21 -34.41 15.52
C LEU A 4 -6.52 -33.79 16.74
N LYS A 5 -7.24 -33.01 17.55
CA LYS A 5 -6.73 -32.48 18.80
C LYS A 5 -6.39 -33.60 19.81
N HIS A 6 -7.23 -34.60 19.88
CA HIS A 6 -7.00 -35.78 20.72
C HIS A 6 -5.74 -36.53 20.26
N ILE A 7 -5.62 -36.83 18.96
CA ILE A 7 -4.43 -37.48 18.41
C ILE A 7 -3.16 -36.65 18.68
N ALA A 8 -3.19 -35.35 18.43
CA ALA A 8 -2.06 -34.46 18.67
C ALA A 8 -1.60 -34.51 20.12
N LYS A 9 -2.56 -34.54 21.05
CA LYS A 9 -2.27 -34.62 22.51
C LYS A 9 -1.70 -35.97 22.92
N GLU A 10 -2.36 -37.06 22.53
CA GLU A 10 -1.96 -38.41 22.92
C GLU A 10 -0.60 -38.84 22.33
N ALA A 11 -0.39 -38.47 21.06
CA ALA A 11 0.88 -38.77 20.35
C ALA A 11 1.98 -37.74 20.58
N ASN A 12 1.68 -36.61 21.26
CA ASN A 12 2.57 -35.48 21.44
C ASN A 12 3.20 -34.99 20.14
N VAL A 13 2.34 -34.76 19.10
CA VAL A 13 2.75 -34.34 17.78
C VAL A 13 2.03 -33.04 17.37
N ALA A 14 2.63 -32.28 16.45
CA ALA A 14 1.98 -31.23 15.73
C ALA A 14 1.28 -31.80 14.47
N ILE A 15 0.09 -31.34 14.19
CA ILE A 15 -0.66 -31.70 12.98
C ILE A 15 -0.80 -30.47 12.10
N GLU A 16 -0.30 -30.56 10.89
CA GLU A 16 -0.49 -29.56 9.84
C GLU A 16 -1.57 -30.02 8.86
N LEU A 17 -2.51 -29.12 8.53
CA LEU A 17 -3.58 -29.39 7.58
C LEU A 17 -3.43 -28.47 6.39
N VAL A 18 -3.24 -29.04 5.20
CA VAL A 18 -3.26 -28.29 3.94
C VAL A 18 -4.69 -28.24 3.43
N HIS A 19 -5.18 -27.03 3.17
CA HIS A 19 -6.55 -26.79 2.73
C HIS A 19 -6.61 -25.74 1.62
N HIS A 20 -7.45 -25.98 0.62
CA HIS A 20 -7.66 -25.02 -0.46
C HIS A 20 -8.46 -23.81 0.01
N THR A 21 -8.05 -22.63 -0.43
CA THR A 21 -8.87 -21.43 -0.29
C THR A 21 -10.09 -21.50 -1.23
N ARG A 22 -11.15 -20.76 -0.88
CA ARG A 22 -12.26 -20.51 -1.80
C ARG A 22 -11.77 -19.73 -3.02
N LYS A 23 -12.43 -19.89 -4.15
CA LYS A 23 -12.15 -19.05 -5.32
C LYS A 23 -12.45 -17.59 -4.97
N ALA A 24 -11.57 -16.69 -5.34
CA ALA A 24 -11.82 -15.27 -5.22
C ALA A 24 -13.04 -14.87 -6.07
N ALA A 25 -13.92 -14.03 -5.52
CA ALA A 25 -15.13 -13.62 -6.20
C ALA A 25 -14.82 -12.76 -7.42
N GLY A 26 -15.56 -12.93 -8.51
CA GLY A 26 -15.45 -12.06 -9.69
C GLY A 26 -14.17 -12.21 -10.52
N GLY A 27 -13.52 -13.38 -10.49
CA GLY A 27 -12.31 -13.63 -11.30
C GLY A 27 -11.05 -12.97 -10.76
N LYS A 28 -11.08 -12.50 -9.52
CA LYS A 28 -9.95 -11.93 -8.83
C LYS A 28 -8.88 -12.97 -8.51
N GLU A 29 -7.64 -12.53 -8.37
CA GLU A 29 -6.49 -13.42 -8.17
C GLU A 29 -6.42 -13.97 -6.73
N SER A 30 -5.74 -15.11 -6.54
CA SER A 30 -5.63 -15.79 -5.24
C SER A 30 -5.00 -14.93 -4.14
N GLU A 31 -4.21 -13.94 -4.52
CA GLU A 31 -3.55 -13.03 -3.59
C GLU A 31 -4.52 -12.19 -2.74
N GLU A 32 -5.77 -12.01 -3.17
CA GLU A 32 -6.80 -11.37 -2.32
C GLU A 32 -7.08 -12.11 -1.01
N HIS A 33 -6.68 -13.37 -0.94
CA HIS A 33 -6.80 -14.19 0.27
C HIS A 33 -5.53 -14.19 1.13
N ALA A 34 -4.50 -13.46 0.72
CA ALA A 34 -3.26 -13.37 1.46
C ALA A 34 -3.50 -12.79 2.88
N GLY A 35 -3.01 -13.48 3.91
CA GLY A 35 -3.23 -13.12 5.30
C GLY A 35 -4.66 -13.32 5.83
N ASN A 36 -5.59 -13.78 5.01
CA ASN A 36 -6.98 -13.98 5.43
C ASN A 36 -7.24 -15.41 5.94
N ALA A 37 -7.23 -15.59 7.24
CA ALA A 37 -7.54 -16.88 7.86
C ALA A 37 -8.95 -17.43 7.54
N ASP A 38 -9.90 -16.56 7.13
CA ASP A 38 -11.27 -16.94 6.78
C ASP A 38 -11.40 -17.36 5.30
N ALA A 39 -10.33 -17.35 4.52
CA ALA A 39 -10.34 -17.70 3.11
C ALA A 39 -10.48 -19.22 2.85
N GLY A 40 -10.28 -20.06 3.85
CA GLY A 40 -10.47 -21.51 3.74
C GLY A 40 -11.89 -21.88 3.31
N ARG A 41 -12.03 -22.95 2.50
CA ARG A 41 -13.32 -23.52 2.18
C ARG A 41 -13.87 -24.29 3.39
N GLY A 42 -15.14 -24.09 3.71
CA GLY A 42 -15.81 -24.83 4.78
C GLY A 42 -16.05 -24.01 6.03
N ALA A 43 -16.25 -24.69 7.14
CA ALA A 43 -16.65 -24.06 8.39
C ALA A 43 -15.53 -23.26 9.05
N SER A 44 -15.86 -22.09 9.58
CA SER A 44 -14.99 -21.25 10.42
C SER A 44 -14.38 -22.02 11.61
N SER A 45 -15.04 -23.10 12.04
CA SER A 45 -14.56 -23.97 13.11
C SER A 45 -13.16 -24.57 12.85
N LEU A 46 -12.76 -24.73 11.58
CA LEU A 46 -11.41 -25.21 11.26
C LEU A 46 -10.36 -24.16 11.66
N LYS A 47 -10.55 -22.91 11.23
CA LYS A 47 -9.71 -21.77 11.62
C LYS A 47 -9.64 -21.60 13.14
N ASP A 48 -10.79 -21.70 13.81
CA ASP A 48 -10.89 -21.47 15.25
C ASP A 48 -10.13 -22.54 16.05
N ALA A 49 -10.08 -23.76 15.52
CA ALA A 49 -9.38 -24.86 16.13
C ALA A 49 -7.86 -24.84 15.93
N CYS A 50 -7.38 -24.18 14.88
CA CYS A 50 -5.94 -24.06 14.60
C CYS A 50 -5.27 -23.01 15.48
N ARG A 51 -4.01 -23.27 15.87
CA ARG A 51 -3.15 -22.33 16.62
C ARG A 51 -2.49 -21.33 15.69
N VAL A 52 -2.11 -21.79 14.50
CA VAL A 52 -1.50 -21.00 13.45
C VAL A 52 -2.27 -21.26 12.17
N VAL A 53 -2.54 -20.23 11.39
CA VAL A 53 -3.09 -20.31 10.04
C VAL A 53 -2.20 -19.47 9.14
N THR A 54 -1.61 -20.12 8.14
CA THR A 54 -0.84 -19.46 7.10
C THR A 54 -1.60 -19.52 5.79
N THR A 55 -1.39 -18.54 4.93
CA THR A 55 -1.91 -18.53 3.57
C THR A 55 -0.77 -18.48 2.58
N LEU A 56 -0.86 -19.29 1.53
CA LEU A 56 0.04 -19.27 0.39
C LEU A 56 -0.73 -18.74 -0.82
N ALA A 57 -0.20 -17.70 -1.45
CA ALA A 57 -0.81 -17.10 -2.63
C ALA A 57 0.26 -16.76 -3.67
N ARG A 58 -0.04 -17.00 -4.96
CA ARG A 58 0.82 -16.56 -6.04
C ARG A 58 0.73 -15.04 -6.18
N MET A 59 1.84 -14.41 -6.57
CA MET A 59 1.86 -12.99 -6.88
C MET A 59 0.84 -12.66 -7.97
N SER A 60 0.11 -11.57 -7.78
CA SER A 60 -0.83 -11.06 -8.78
C SER A 60 -0.11 -10.17 -9.80
N LYS A 61 -0.70 -10.02 -10.99
CA LYS A 61 -0.21 -9.05 -11.99
C LYS A 61 -0.21 -7.62 -11.44
N LYS A 62 -1.16 -7.31 -10.57
CA LYS A 62 -1.26 -6.02 -9.93
C LYS A 62 -0.07 -5.78 -8.99
N THR A 63 0.22 -6.72 -8.12
CA THR A 63 1.35 -6.63 -7.18
C THR A 63 2.69 -6.60 -7.91
N ALA A 64 2.87 -7.43 -8.94
CA ALA A 64 4.08 -7.38 -9.78
C ALA A 64 4.30 -5.98 -10.38
N LYS A 65 3.24 -5.37 -10.92
CA LYS A 65 3.30 -4.01 -11.45
C LYS A 65 3.62 -2.97 -10.37
N GLU A 66 3.04 -3.10 -9.18
CA GLU A 66 3.29 -2.20 -8.05
C GLU A 66 4.73 -2.28 -7.53
N LEU A 67 5.36 -3.46 -7.69
CA LEU A 67 6.73 -3.74 -7.29
C LEU A 67 7.72 -3.62 -8.44
N SER A 68 7.27 -3.23 -9.64
CA SER A 68 8.10 -3.13 -10.84
C SER A 68 8.80 -4.45 -11.23
N ILE A 69 8.16 -5.59 -10.94
CA ILE A 69 8.59 -6.93 -11.29
C ILE A 69 7.92 -7.35 -12.60
N ASP A 70 8.69 -7.92 -13.55
CA ASP A 70 8.09 -8.53 -14.75
C ASP A 70 7.30 -9.77 -14.33
N TYR A 71 5.98 -9.73 -14.58
CA TYR A 71 5.10 -10.82 -14.18
C TYR A 71 5.33 -12.11 -14.97
N GLU A 72 5.55 -12.01 -16.28
CA GLU A 72 5.67 -13.18 -17.15
C GLU A 72 7.03 -13.89 -16.97
N GLU A 73 8.09 -13.15 -16.70
CA GLU A 73 9.41 -13.71 -16.47
C GLU A 73 9.60 -14.20 -15.03
N GLU A 74 9.21 -13.41 -14.04
CA GLU A 74 9.51 -13.68 -12.63
C GLU A 74 8.28 -13.73 -11.74
N GLY A 75 7.37 -12.77 -11.84
CA GLY A 75 6.24 -12.63 -10.90
C GLY A 75 5.37 -13.87 -10.80
N ARG A 76 5.14 -14.60 -11.90
CA ARG A 76 4.36 -15.85 -11.91
C ARG A 76 4.99 -16.99 -11.09
N LEU A 77 6.30 -16.91 -10.84
CA LEU A 77 7.05 -17.89 -10.05
C LEU A 77 7.08 -17.52 -8.55
N LEU A 78 6.64 -16.31 -8.21
CA LEU A 78 6.69 -15.81 -6.85
C LEU A 78 5.41 -16.21 -6.09
N VAL A 79 5.63 -16.72 -4.89
CA VAL A 79 4.60 -17.12 -3.92
C VAL A 79 4.86 -16.40 -2.61
N ARG A 80 3.81 -15.80 -2.07
CA ARG A 80 3.87 -15.18 -0.75
C ARG A 80 3.23 -16.06 0.30
N LEU A 81 3.82 -16.06 1.47
CA LEU A 81 3.32 -16.68 2.68
C LEU A 81 2.99 -15.59 3.69
N ASP A 82 1.74 -15.60 4.15
CA ASP A 82 1.28 -14.68 5.19
C ASP A 82 0.76 -15.48 6.39
N ILE A 83 0.92 -14.92 7.57
CA ILE A 83 0.33 -15.45 8.79
C ILE A 83 -1.03 -14.78 9.00
N GLY A 84 -2.11 -15.52 8.73
CA GLY A 84 -3.49 -15.03 8.94
C GLY A 84 -3.97 -15.16 10.39
N LYS A 85 -3.37 -16.07 11.16
CA LYS A 85 -3.64 -16.25 12.59
C LYS A 85 -2.39 -16.81 13.28
N GLY A 86 -2.01 -16.22 14.39
CA GLY A 86 -0.96 -16.73 15.27
C GLY A 86 -1.34 -16.51 16.72
N ASN A 87 -1.38 -17.58 17.53
CA ASN A 87 -1.78 -17.47 18.94
C ASN A 87 -0.58 -17.14 19.86
N TYR A 88 0.65 -17.33 19.37
CA TYR A 88 1.85 -17.26 20.21
C TYR A 88 2.82 -16.15 19.82
N SER A 89 2.64 -15.55 18.65
CA SER A 89 3.45 -14.44 18.16
C SER A 89 2.55 -13.36 17.56
N GLY A 90 2.99 -12.12 17.62
CA GLY A 90 2.38 -11.05 16.85
C GLY A 90 2.45 -11.37 15.34
N PRO A 91 1.59 -10.74 14.50
CA PRO A 91 1.72 -10.84 13.06
C PRO A 91 3.10 -10.31 12.63
N PRO A 92 3.77 -10.95 11.68
CA PRO A 92 5.01 -10.41 11.12
C PRO A 92 4.71 -9.07 10.42
N GLU A 93 5.71 -8.20 10.37
CA GLU A 93 5.58 -6.87 9.73
C GLU A 93 5.41 -6.98 8.22
N SER A 94 5.93 -8.06 7.61
CA SER A 94 5.85 -8.32 6.16
C SER A 94 5.59 -9.79 5.86
N ALA A 95 5.10 -10.06 4.65
CA ALA A 95 4.98 -11.42 4.12
C ALA A 95 6.35 -12.01 3.79
N SER A 96 6.49 -13.32 3.90
CA SER A 96 7.65 -14.03 3.37
C SER A 96 7.41 -14.39 1.91
N TRP A 97 8.41 -14.19 1.06
CA TRP A 97 8.33 -14.49 -0.36
C TRP A 97 9.23 -15.66 -0.73
N PHE A 98 8.74 -16.46 -1.66
CA PHE A 98 9.45 -17.61 -2.20
C PHE A 98 9.36 -17.60 -3.71
N LYS A 99 10.44 -18.06 -4.36
CA LYS A 99 10.51 -18.25 -5.80
C LYS A 99 10.51 -19.74 -6.13
N GLN A 100 9.63 -20.14 -7.03
CA GLN A 100 9.62 -21.50 -7.55
C GLN A 100 10.78 -21.67 -8.55
N VAL A 101 11.66 -22.61 -8.27
CA VAL A 101 12.79 -22.98 -9.13
C VAL A 101 12.73 -24.46 -9.45
N SER A 102 13.32 -24.86 -10.57
CA SER A 102 13.45 -26.26 -10.96
C SER A 102 14.84 -26.77 -10.60
N VAL A 103 14.90 -27.86 -9.87
CA VAL A 103 16.15 -28.51 -9.44
C VAL A 103 16.24 -29.87 -10.08
N ASP A 104 17.40 -30.18 -10.70
CA ASP A 104 17.72 -31.51 -11.21
C ASP A 104 18.00 -32.44 -10.02
N ILE A 105 17.33 -33.58 -10.00
CA ILE A 105 17.48 -34.58 -8.93
C ILE A 105 18.43 -35.72 -9.29
N GLY A 106 19.20 -35.59 -10.41
CA GLY A 106 20.29 -36.48 -10.77
C GLY A 106 19.86 -37.76 -11.47
N ASN A 107 18.58 -38.00 -11.71
CA ASN A 107 18.06 -39.16 -12.45
C ASN A 107 17.51 -38.81 -13.84
N GLY A 108 17.74 -37.58 -14.32
CA GLY A 108 17.18 -37.02 -15.55
C GLY A 108 15.85 -36.28 -15.37
N ASP A 109 15.30 -36.26 -14.17
CA ASP A 109 14.07 -35.52 -13.84
C ASP A 109 14.41 -34.23 -13.12
N THR A 110 13.49 -33.27 -13.21
CA THR A 110 13.53 -32.03 -12.43
C THR A 110 12.32 -31.91 -11.50
N VAL A 111 12.53 -31.32 -10.33
CA VAL A 111 11.45 -31.07 -9.38
C VAL A 111 11.37 -29.58 -9.06
N GLY A 112 10.15 -29.06 -8.94
CA GLY A 112 9.90 -27.69 -8.51
C GLY A 112 10.07 -27.56 -7.00
N VAL A 113 10.95 -26.69 -6.56
CA VAL A 113 11.15 -26.34 -5.14
C VAL A 113 10.95 -24.84 -4.94
N HIS A 114 10.77 -24.43 -3.70
CA HIS A 114 10.65 -23.03 -3.34
C HIS A 114 11.91 -22.57 -2.61
N GLU A 115 12.54 -21.54 -3.12
CA GLU A 115 13.65 -20.84 -2.47
C GLU A 115 13.16 -19.54 -1.86
N VAL A 116 13.78 -19.12 -0.75
CA VAL A 116 13.46 -17.81 -0.14
C VAL A 116 13.82 -16.70 -1.11
N PHE A 117 12.90 -15.81 -1.35
CA PHE A 117 13.08 -14.64 -2.20
C PHE A 117 13.08 -13.38 -1.36
N ASP A 118 14.20 -12.65 -1.36
CA ASP A 118 14.34 -11.42 -0.59
C ASP A 118 13.71 -10.24 -1.35
N MET A 119 12.66 -9.68 -0.77
CA MET A 119 11.95 -8.53 -1.32
C MET A 119 12.44 -7.19 -0.78
N THR A 120 13.35 -7.20 0.19
CA THR A 120 13.72 -6.01 0.98
C THR A 120 14.21 -4.87 0.09
N ASP A 121 15.11 -5.14 -0.84
CA ASP A 121 15.65 -4.12 -1.74
C ASP A 121 14.59 -3.59 -2.72
N ILE A 122 13.73 -4.48 -3.22
CA ILE A 122 12.65 -4.11 -4.14
C ILE A 122 11.62 -3.23 -3.43
N GLU A 123 11.20 -3.62 -2.24
CA GLU A 123 10.25 -2.85 -1.43
C GLU A 123 10.82 -1.49 -1.03
N ALA A 124 12.10 -1.42 -0.65
CA ALA A 124 12.79 -0.17 -0.34
C ALA A 124 12.87 0.75 -1.56
N LEU A 125 13.21 0.22 -2.73
CA LEU A 125 13.25 0.98 -3.98
C LEU A 125 11.88 1.56 -4.33
N VAL A 126 10.84 0.74 -4.32
CA VAL A 126 9.47 1.16 -4.62
C VAL A 126 8.96 2.19 -3.60
N ALA A 127 9.28 2.02 -2.31
CA ALA A 127 8.94 2.98 -1.27
C ALA A 127 9.62 4.33 -1.52
N SER A 128 10.91 4.32 -1.90
CA SER A 128 11.67 5.54 -2.22
C SER A 128 11.09 6.27 -3.44
N GLU A 129 10.74 5.54 -4.51
CA GLU A 129 10.10 6.12 -5.70
C GLU A 129 8.72 6.72 -5.38
N LYS A 130 7.90 6.02 -4.59
CA LYS A 130 6.59 6.54 -4.15
C LYS A 130 6.76 7.82 -3.33
N ALA A 131 7.71 7.84 -2.40
CA ALA A 131 8.02 9.02 -1.60
C ALA A 131 8.50 10.19 -2.46
N GLN A 132 9.33 9.94 -3.47
CA GLN A 132 9.80 10.97 -4.40
C GLN A 132 8.64 11.51 -5.26
N LYS A 133 7.81 10.63 -5.83
CA LYS A 133 6.62 11.02 -6.61
C LYS A 133 5.66 11.89 -5.76
N GLN A 134 5.46 11.53 -4.49
CA GLN A 134 4.64 12.30 -3.57
C GLN A 134 5.24 13.69 -3.28
N LYS A 135 6.56 13.77 -3.05
CA LYS A 135 7.27 15.06 -2.88
C LYS A 135 7.11 15.95 -4.11
N ASP A 136 7.28 15.38 -5.31
CA ASP A 136 7.13 16.12 -6.56
C ASP A 136 5.68 16.59 -6.78
N GLN A 137 4.69 15.76 -6.42
CA GLN A 137 3.29 16.15 -6.47
C GLN A 137 2.96 17.30 -5.51
N VAL A 138 3.47 17.22 -4.28
CA VAL A 138 3.34 18.30 -3.30
C VAL A 138 3.97 19.59 -3.82
N ARG A 139 5.20 19.52 -4.35
CA ARG A 139 5.90 20.65 -4.90
C ARG A 139 5.13 21.31 -6.06
N ARG A 140 4.62 20.52 -7.02
CA ARG A 140 3.79 21.01 -8.13
C ARG A 140 2.51 21.69 -7.62
N CYS A 141 1.83 21.09 -6.64
CA CYS A 141 0.64 21.68 -6.04
C CYS A 141 0.94 23.03 -5.38
N LEU A 142 2.04 23.16 -4.63
CA LEU A 142 2.45 24.41 -4.00
C LEU A 142 2.79 25.48 -5.06
N SER A 143 3.48 25.12 -6.15
CA SER A 143 3.76 26.04 -7.25
C SER A 143 2.47 26.51 -7.94
N SER A 144 1.51 25.60 -8.19
CA SER A 144 0.20 25.96 -8.75
C SER A 144 -0.58 26.90 -7.84
N ILE A 145 -0.53 26.68 -6.51
CA ILE A 145 -1.15 27.61 -5.54
C ILE A 145 -0.49 28.98 -5.62
N CYS A 146 0.84 29.06 -5.70
CA CYS A 146 1.56 30.32 -5.85
C CYS A 146 1.18 31.07 -7.13
N ALA A 147 1.00 30.38 -8.25
CA ALA A 147 0.67 30.97 -9.54
C ALA A 147 -0.74 31.60 -9.57
N VAL A 148 -1.70 31.05 -8.82
CA VAL A 148 -3.09 31.54 -8.82
C VAL A 148 -3.39 32.59 -7.74
N ILE A 149 -2.52 32.75 -6.74
CA ILE A 149 -2.70 33.72 -5.66
C ILE A 149 -1.95 35.01 -6.04
N ASN A 150 -2.70 36.07 -6.30
CA ASN A 150 -2.15 37.42 -6.56
C ASN A 150 -2.07 38.28 -5.28
N ASP A 151 -2.93 38.01 -4.31
CA ASP A 151 -2.98 38.75 -3.04
C ASP A 151 -2.23 37.99 -1.95
N ASP A 152 -1.74 38.71 -0.96
CA ASP A 152 -1.04 38.14 0.21
C ASP A 152 -1.93 37.15 1.00
N ARG A 153 -3.24 37.28 0.86
CA ARG A 153 -4.22 36.44 1.55
C ARG A 153 -5.44 36.15 0.68
N THR A 154 -5.71 34.87 0.42
CA THR A 154 -6.86 34.44 -0.39
C THR A 154 -7.65 33.32 0.31
N LYS A 155 -8.99 33.31 0.17
CA LYS A 155 -9.79 32.20 0.68
C LYS A 155 -9.50 30.93 -0.07
N GLN A 156 -9.35 29.79 0.64
CA GLN A 156 -9.06 28.49 0.02
C GLN A 156 -10.08 28.13 -1.09
N VAL A 157 -11.36 28.43 -0.88
CA VAL A 157 -12.41 28.16 -1.90
C VAL A 157 -12.13 28.87 -3.19
N ASP A 158 -11.66 30.11 -3.16
CA ASP A 158 -11.37 30.90 -4.35
C ASP A 158 -10.07 30.42 -5.01
N VAL A 159 -9.06 30.03 -4.24
CA VAL A 159 -7.86 29.36 -4.75
C VAL A 159 -8.23 28.08 -5.51
N ILE A 160 -9.09 27.24 -4.92
CA ILE A 160 -9.53 26.01 -5.58
C ILE A 160 -10.29 26.31 -6.89
N LYS A 161 -11.16 27.32 -6.91
CA LYS A 161 -11.86 27.75 -8.16
C LYS A 161 -10.87 28.17 -9.24
N LEU A 162 -9.83 28.92 -8.88
CA LEU A 162 -8.78 29.34 -9.81
C LEU A 162 -7.97 28.14 -10.33
N LEU A 163 -7.58 27.22 -9.47
CA LEU A 163 -6.89 26.00 -9.85
C LEU A 163 -7.71 25.11 -10.79
N VAL A 164 -9.01 25.01 -10.56
CA VAL A 164 -9.93 24.27 -11.45
C VAL A 164 -9.98 24.90 -12.84
N LYS A 165 -9.91 26.21 -12.94
CA LYS A 165 -9.91 26.91 -14.23
C LYS A 165 -8.61 26.73 -15.02
N GLN A 166 -7.50 26.50 -14.34
CA GLN A 166 -6.18 26.32 -14.96
C GLN A 166 -5.81 24.88 -15.26
N GLY A 167 -6.50 23.90 -14.63
CA GLY A 167 -6.12 22.49 -14.71
C GLY A 167 -7.30 21.54 -14.99
N ASP A 168 -6.95 20.30 -15.30
CA ASP A 168 -7.90 19.25 -15.70
C ASP A 168 -8.61 18.56 -14.52
N LEU A 169 -8.36 18.98 -13.28
CA LEU A 169 -8.90 18.32 -12.09
C LEU A 169 -10.18 18.98 -11.59
N LYS A 170 -11.09 18.14 -11.08
CA LYS A 170 -12.31 18.61 -10.40
C LYS A 170 -11.97 19.26 -9.05
N GLY A 171 -12.84 20.15 -8.57
CA GLY A 171 -12.63 20.89 -7.34
C GLY A 171 -12.35 20.03 -6.10
N THR A 172 -13.03 18.89 -5.95
CA THR A 172 -12.81 17.92 -4.85
C THR A 172 -11.41 17.30 -4.87
N ALA A 173 -10.87 17.02 -6.06
CA ALA A 173 -9.52 16.50 -6.22
C ALA A 173 -8.46 17.56 -5.89
N TRP A 174 -8.67 18.81 -6.29
CA TRP A 174 -7.82 19.92 -5.89
C TRP A 174 -7.87 20.20 -4.40
N GLU A 175 -9.06 20.12 -3.80
CA GLU A 175 -9.21 20.28 -2.35
C GLU A 175 -8.38 19.24 -1.56
N ALA A 176 -8.43 17.98 -1.98
CA ALA A 176 -7.61 16.92 -1.38
C ALA A 176 -6.10 17.20 -1.53
N ARG A 177 -5.65 17.59 -2.72
CA ARG A 177 -4.24 17.91 -3.00
C ARG A 177 -3.74 19.12 -2.21
N VAL A 178 -4.55 20.18 -2.13
CA VAL A 178 -4.21 21.37 -1.34
C VAL A 178 -4.11 21.02 0.14
N ARG A 179 -5.01 20.17 0.65
CA ARG A 179 -4.99 19.71 2.04
C ARG A 179 -3.74 18.91 2.37
N GLU A 180 -3.32 18.06 1.46
CA GLU A 180 -2.10 17.25 1.59
C GLU A 180 -0.84 18.10 1.47
N ALA A 181 -0.75 18.94 0.44
CA ALA A 181 0.43 19.76 0.16
C ALA A 181 0.63 20.86 1.22
N LEU A 182 -0.44 21.42 1.72
CA LEU A 182 -0.44 22.51 2.71
C LEU A 182 -1.39 22.17 3.87
N PRO A 183 -0.97 21.33 4.84
CA PRO A 183 -1.75 21.02 6.02
C PRO A 183 -2.10 22.29 6.82
N LEU A 184 -3.18 22.24 7.60
CA LEU A 184 -3.63 23.38 8.40
C LEU A 184 -2.53 23.80 9.39
N ASN A 185 -2.33 25.09 9.53
CA ASN A 185 -1.34 25.72 10.45
C ASN A 185 0.12 25.29 10.17
N THR A 186 0.41 24.81 8.96
CA THR A 186 1.79 24.53 8.53
C THR A 186 2.28 25.59 7.56
N LYS A 187 3.57 25.85 7.61
CA LYS A 187 4.26 26.75 6.69
C LYS A 187 5.05 25.91 5.67
N ARG A 188 4.83 26.14 4.38
CA ARG A 188 5.49 25.43 3.30
C ARG A 188 6.14 26.41 2.35
N TYR A 189 7.29 26.00 1.87
CA TYR A 189 8.07 26.75 0.92
C TYR A 189 7.66 26.39 -0.50
N ALA A 190 7.52 27.37 -1.37
CA ALA A 190 7.08 27.19 -2.74
C ALA A 190 7.86 28.08 -3.70
N PHE A 191 8.13 27.55 -4.88
CA PHE A 191 8.70 28.27 -6.02
C PHE A 191 7.57 28.68 -6.96
N ALA A 192 7.52 29.96 -7.33
CA ALA A 192 6.64 30.45 -8.36
C ALA A 192 7.34 30.50 -9.73
N GLU A 193 6.55 30.55 -10.80
CA GLU A 193 7.07 30.62 -12.18
C GLU A 193 7.81 31.94 -12.46
N ASP A 194 7.55 32.99 -11.68
CA ASP A 194 8.25 34.27 -11.74
C ASP A 194 9.68 34.24 -11.19
N GLY A 195 10.14 33.07 -10.71
CA GLY A 195 11.46 32.88 -10.12
C GLY A 195 11.57 33.30 -8.66
N ASN A 196 10.49 33.80 -8.08
CA ASN A 196 10.46 34.18 -6.68
C ASN A 196 10.11 33.00 -5.78
N GLU A 197 10.52 33.10 -4.53
CA GLU A 197 10.30 32.13 -3.49
C GLU A 197 9.25 32.65 -2.51
N TYR A 198 8.31 31.80 -2.14
CA TYR A 198 7.22 32.18 -1.25
C TYR A 198 7.05 31.21 -0.12
N TRP A 199 6.59 31.74 0.99
CA TRP A 199 6.04 30.95 2.09
C TRP A 199 4.52 30.90 1.99
N LEU A 200 3.97 29.69 1.93
CA LEU A 200 2.54 29.45 1.97
C LEU A 200 2.14 28.96 3.35
N THR A 201 1.08 29.53 3.89
CA THR A 201 0.49 29.07 5.15
C THR A 201 -1.01 28.93 4.96
N ARG A 202 -1.57 27.81 5.39
CA ARG A 202 -3.00 27.56 5.39
C ARG A 202 -3.50 27.64 6.82
N SER A 203 -4.38 28.58 7.11
CA SER A 203 -4.91 28.83 8.45
C SER A 203 -6.43 28.89 8.46
N LYS A 204 -7.02 28.64 9.64
CA LYS A 204 -8.46 28.79 9.87
C LYS A 204 -8.70 30.12 10.56
N LYS A 205 -9.58 30.95 10.01
CA LYS A 205 -9.93 32.24 10.58
C LYS A 205 -11.30 32.14 11.27
N GLY A 206 -11.32 32.14 12.61
CA GLY A 206 -12.54 32.05 13.40
C GLY A 206 -13.10 30.63 13.56
N ASP A 207 -14.25 30.49 14.20
CA ASP A 207 -14.87 29.20 14.54
C ASP A 207 -15.58 28.50 13.36
N ASN A 208 -15.80 29.21 12.28
CA ASN A 208 -16.55 28.69 11.13
C ASN A 208 -15.63 27.99 10.12
N THR A 209 -15.99 26.76 9.71
CA THR A 209 -15.23 25.93 8.74
C THR A 209 -15.10 26.53 7.35
N SER A 210 -15.96 27.50 7.00
CA SER A 210 -15.95 28.19 5.70
C SER A 210 -14.87 29.26 5.53
N SER A 211 -14.06 29.54 6.55
CA SER A 211 -13.08 30.63 6.55
C SER A 211 -11.62 30.16 6.57
N ILE A 212 -11.31 29.09 5.83
CA ILE A 212 -9.90 28.72 5.62
C ILE A 212 -9.29 29.68 4.60
N VAL A 213 -8.15 30.26 4.96
CA VAL A 213 -7.38 31.17 4.12
C VAL A 213 -6.00 30.59 3.84
N ILE A 214 -5.44 30.98 2.70
CA ILE A 214 -4.06 30.70 2.31
C ILE A 214 -3.34 32.05 2.24
N ASP A 215 -2.33 32.20 3.05
CA ASP A 215 -1.45 33.37 3.07
C ASP A 215 -0.21 33.06 2.21
N LYS A 216 0.19 33.99 1.36
CA LYS A 216 1.38 33.95 0.50
C LYS A 216 2.29 35.10 0.89
N LEU A 217 3.49 34.79 1.37
CA LEU A 217 4.48 35.76 1.79
C LEU A 217 5.78 35.54 1.03
N LEU A 218 6.38 36.60 0.49
CA LEU A 218 7.68 36.52 -0.16
C LEU A 218 8.73 35.99 0.84
N ALA A 219 9.50 35.00 0.43
CA ALA A 219 10.60 34.50 1.21
C ALA A 219 11.78 35.46 1.00
N ARG A 220 12.08 36.28 2.01
CA ARG A 220 13.26 37.17 2.01
C ARG A 220 14.52 36.42 2.36
#